data_68bad7da35a9e4d9ee17af3a2bd98f7c
#
_entry.id   68bad7da35a9e4d9ee17af3a2bd98f7c
#
_cell.length_a   1.000
_cell.length_b   1.000
_cell.length_c   1.000
_cell.angle_alpha   90.00
_cell.angle_beta   90.00
_cell.angle_gamma   90.00
#
_symmetry.space_group_name_H-M   'P 1'
#
loop_
_entity.id
_entity.type
_entity.pdbx_description
1 polymer ?
#
loop_
_entity_poly.entity_id
_entity_poly.type
_entity_poly.pdbx_seq_one_letter_code
_entity_poly.pdbx_strand_id
1 'polypeptide(L)'
;MRILITNDDGILAPGIEALYQAVGDLGQVDVVAPDDAQSAVGHAISVLKPMAVRRVHVNNVFHGWSVAGRPADCVKLAMIELLDQRPDLLLSGINAGANTGVNVLYSGTVAGAIEGAIFGVPSVAFSLQLSDELDFHKAGRIARLVLDHYIRAGLEPATCLSVNIPRLDKGWPRGVRCCPQAPLNWDEHFKKDVGEDGDAIYWLDGRLPDHVSCPDTDVEALRDGYVAVTPLRADLTDHRRLEQVTQWAWPQSFA
;
A
#
# COMPACT_ATOMS: atom_id res chain seq x y z
N MET A 1 -18.68 12.62 3.37
CA MET A 1 -17.91 11.38 3.50
C MET A 1 -16.78 11.61 4.49
N ARG A 2 -16.42 10.60 5.29
CA ARG A 2 -15.22 10.63 6.15
C ARG A 2 -14.13 9.77 5.54
N ILE A 3 -12.94 10.30 5.42
CA ILE A 3 -11.79 9.64 4.77
C ILE A 3 -10.65 9.56 5.78
N LEU A 4 -10.09 8.37 5.96
CA LEU A 4 -8.82 8.18 6.68
C LEU A 4 -7.69 8.05 5.67
N ILE A 5 -6.61 8.81 5.86
CA ILE A 5 -5.39 8.68 5.06
C ILE A 5 -4.24 8.18 5.94
N THR A 6 -3.47 7.24 5.41
CA THR A 6 -2.19 6.76 5.96
C THR A 6 -1.17 6.57 4.84
N ASN A 7 0.06 6.21 5.16
CA ASN A 7 1.12 5.81 4.22
C ASN A 7 2.22 5.01 4.96
N ASP A 8 3.30 4.66 4.26
CA ASP A 8 4.52 4.11 4.83
C ASP A 8 5.76 5.00 4.62
N ASP A 9 5.67 6.04 3.78
CA ASP A 9 6.75 7.02 3.59
C ASP A 9 6.85 8.05 4.73
N GLY A 10 5.90 8.04 5.67
CA GLY A 10 5.82 8.95 6.81
C GLY A 10 4.90 10.15 6.58
N ILE A 11 4.45 10.76 7.68
CA ILE A 11 3.42 11.82 7.66
C ILE A 11 3.86 13.10 6.94
N LEU A 12 5.17 13.35 6.80
CA LEU A 12 5.73 14.49 6.11
C LEU A 12 6.03 14.25 4.63
N ALA A 13 5.76 13.04 4.12
CA ALA A 13 6.05 12.67 2.75
C ALA A 13 5.18 13.45 1.74
N PRO A 14 5.71 13.80 0.56
CA PRO A 14 4.95 14.56 -0.44
C PRO A 14 3.77 13.76 -1.01
N GLY A 15 3.82 12.44 -1.00
CA GLY A 15 2.75 11.57 -1.49
C GLY A 15 1.47 11.65 -0.67
N ILE A 16 1.57 11.69 0.67
CA ILE A 16 0.40 11.80 1.55
C ILE A 16 -0.25 13.19 1.43
N GLU A 17 0.58 14.24 1.29
CA GLU A 17 0.10 15.60 1.05
C GLU A 17 -0.68 15.70 -0.27
N ALA A 18 -0.13 15.14 -1.35
CA ALA A 18 -0.78 15.12 -2.66
C ALA A 18 -2.11 14.34 -2.63
N LEU A 19 -2.16 13.24 -1.89
CA LEU A 19 -3.38 12.46 -1.71
C LEU A 19 -4.42 13.24 -0.91
N TYR A 20 -4.01 13.90 0.18
CA TYR A 20 -4.88 14.77 0.97
C TYR A 20 -5.50 15.88 0.11
N GLN A 21 -4.68 16.59 -0.66
CA GLN A 21 -5.14 17.66 -1.55
C GLN A 21 -6.11 17.15 -2.63
N ALA A 22 -5.88 15.93 -3.14
CA ALA A 22 -6.72 15.33 -4.17
C ALA A 22 -8.15 14.98 -3.70
N VAL A 23 -8.35 14.77 -2.39
CA VAL A 23 -9.64 14.31 -1.84
C VAL A 23 -10.28 15.27 -0.84
N GLY A 24 -9.66 16.41 -0.56
CA GLY A 24 -10.11 17.35 0.47
C GLY A 24 -11.52 17.92 0.26
N ASP A 25 -11.99 17.96 -0.98
CA ASP A 25 -13.36 18.38 -1.34
C ASP A 25 -14.43 17.28 -1.22
N LEU A 26 -14.02 16.02 -1.02
CA LEU A 26 -14.93 14.89 -0.88
C LEU A 26 -15.56 14.79 0.52
N GLY A 27 -14.99 15.47 1.52
CA GLY A 27 -15.53 15.48 2.87
C GLY A 27 -14.48 15.73 3.96
N GLN A 28 -14.72 15.21 5.15
CA GLN A 28 -13.75 15.30 6.25
C GLN A 28 -12.62 14.30 6.03
N VAL A 29 -11.38 14.78 6.12
CA VAL A 29 -10.18 13.98 5.96
C VAL A 29 -9.37 13.97 7.25
N ASP A 30 -9.18 12.79 7.82
CA ASP A 30 -8.31 12.54 8.96
C ASP A 30 -7.03 11.86 8.47
N VAL A 31 -5.86 12.31 8.96
CA VAL A 31 -4.55 11.74 8.59
C VAL A 31 -3.90 11.13 9.81
N VAL A 32 -3.57 9.84 9.74
CA VAL A 32 -2.82 9.10 10.77
C VAL A 32 -1.73 8.29 10.09
N ALA A 33 -0.48 8.66 10.29
CA ALA A 33 0.64 8.07 9.55
C ALA A 33 1.90 7.93 10.41
N PRO A 34 2.84 7.05 10.03
CA PRO A 34 4.12 6.90 10.71
C PRO A 34 4.90 8.22 10.81
N ASP A 35 5.66 8.39 11.91
CA ASP A 35 6.56 9.53 12.08
C ASP A 35 7.76 9.48 11.13
N ASP A 36 8.25 8.28 10.81
CA ASP A 36 9.35 8.02 9.89
C ASP A 36 8.98 6.98 8.82
N ALA A 37 9.76 6.95 7.73
CA ALA A 37 9.56 5.99 6.65
C ALA A 37 9.68 4.53 7.15
N GLN A 38 8.74 3.68 6.70
CA GLN A 38 8.58 2.29 7.08
C GLN A 38 8.67 1.37 5.83
N SER A 39 9.78 1.49 5.08
CA SER A 39 9.97 0.71 3.84
C SER A 39 10.11 -0.78 4.12
N ALA A 40 9.52 -1.61 3.25
CA ALA A 40 9.61 -3.07 3.27
C ALA A 40 9.19 -3.74 4.60
N VAL A 41 8.31 -3.12 5.38
CA VAL A 41 7.86 -3.68 6.66
C VAL A 41 6.72 -4.69 6.52
N GLY A 42 6.11 -4.81 5.33
CA GLY A 42 4.95 -5.66 5.10
C GLY A 42 3.78 -5.32 6.03
N HIS A 43 2.96 -6.32 6.36
CA HIS A 43 1.82 -6.18 7.27
C HIS A 43 2.22 -6.43 8.74
N ALA A 44 3.32 -5.83 9.18
CA ALA A 44 3.78 -5.97 10.55
C ALA A 44 3.07 -4.97 11.49
N ILE A 45 2.90 -5.38 12.77
CA ILE A 45 2.33 -4.58 13.84
C ILE A 45 3.27 -4.51 15.05
N SER A 46 3.13 -3.47 15.87
CA SER A 46 3.90 -3.23 17.09
C SER A 46 3.13 -3.77 18.30
N VAL A 47 3.59 -4.90 18.87
CA VAL A 47 2.94 -5.54 20.03
C VAL A 47 3.74 -5.36 21.31
N LEU A 48 5.07 -5.34 21.22
CA LEU A 48 5.96 -5.39 22.38
C LEU A 48 6.50 -4.03 22.84
N LYS A 49 6.17 -2.96 22.13
CA LYS A 49 6.63 -1.60 22.45
C LYS A 49 5.45 -0.62 22.39
N PRO A 50 5.39 0.35 23.30
CA PRO A 50 4.41 1.42 23.23
C PRO A 50 4.68 2.31 22.00
N MET A 51 3.63 2.86 21.44
CA MET A 51 3.69 3.79 20.32
C MET A 51 3.40 5.20 20.82
N ALA A 52 4.31 6.13 20.55
CA ALA A 52 4.06 7.55 20.81
C ALA A 52 3.17 8.13 19.70
N VAL A 53 2.21 8.94 20.08
CA VAL A 53 1.29 9.63 19.14
C VAL A 53 1.37 11.13 19.38
N ARG A 54 1.50 11.91 18.32
CA ARG A 54 1.60 13.37 18.40
C ARG A 54 0.70 14.02 17.36
N ARG A 55 0.04 15.12 17.73
CA ARG A 55 -0.61 16.00 16.76
C ARG A 55 0.46 16.81 16.02
N VAL A 56 0.37 16.87 14.71
CA VAL A 56 1.27 17.62 13.85
C VAL A 56 0.48 18.47 12.85
N HIS A 57 1.11 19.57 12.42
CA HIS A 57 0.61 20.39 11.33
C HIS A 57 1.62 20.32 10.19
N VAL A 58 1.19 19.79 9.06
CA VAL A 58 2.07 19.49 7.93
C VAL A 58 1.94 20.57 6.86
N ASN A 59 3.03 21.30 6.59
CA ASN A 59 3.19 22.26 5.50
C ASN A 59 2.07 23.31 5.36
N ASN A 60 1.37 23.65 6.44
CA ASN A 60 0.15 24.46 6.45
C ASN A 60 -1.00 23.90 5.57
N VAL A 61 -0.97 22.60 5.27
CA VAL A 61 -1.95 21.92 4.42
C VAL A 61 -2.97 21.15 5.25
N PHE A 62 -2.51 20.36 6.22
CA PHE A 62 -3.41 19.58 7.07
C PHE A 62 -2.87 19.39 8.50
N HIS A 63 -3.79 19.07 9.41
CA HIS A 63 -3.48 18.55 10.74
C HIS A 63 -3.65 17.03 10.74
N GLY A 64 -2.72 16.31 11.40
CA GLY A 64 -2.77 14.86 11.49
C GLY A 64 -2.18 14.32 12.79
N TRP A 65 -2.15 13.00 12.91
CA TRP A 65 -1.45 12.29 13.98
C TRP A 65 -0.23 11.56 13.41
N SER A 66 0.93 11.92 13.96
CA SER A 66 2.20 11.24 13.73
C SER A 66 2.34 10.12 14.76
N VAL A 67 2.63 8.92 14.32
CA VAL A 67 2.68 7.71 15.16
C VAL A 67 4.06 7.06 15.06
N ALA A 68 4.70 6.80 16.21
CA ALA A 68 5.93 6.00 16.27
C ALA A 68 5.59 4.50 16.08
N GLY A 69 5.13 4.15 14.89
CA GLY A 69 4.60 2.82 14.55
C GLY A 69 4.59 2.59 13.03
N ARG A 70 4.02 1.47 12.63
CA ARG A 70 3.91 1.03 11.24
C ARG A 70 2.57 1.44 10.63
N PRO A 71 2.39 1.38 9.30
CA PRO A 71 1.12 1.75 8.67
C PRO A 71 -0.10 1.02 9.23
N ALA A 72 0.01 -0.29 9.47
CA ALA A 72 -1.07 -1.07 10.10
C ALA A 72 -1.38 -0.60 11.54
N ASP A 73 -0.35 -0.21 12.32
CA ASP A 73 -0.54 0.38 13.66
C ASP A 73 -1.29 1.70 13.60
N CYS A 74 -0.96 2.56 12.62
CA CYS A 74 -1.62 3.83 12.40
C CYS A 74 -3.11 3.64 12.12
N VAL A 75 -3.45 2.68 11.27
CA VAL A 75 -4.86 2.35 10.97
C VAL A 75 -5.56 1.79 12.20
N LYS A 76 -4.95 0.86 12.94
CA LYS A 76 -5.53 0.32 14.18
C LYS A 76 -5.80 1.41 15.21
N LEU A 77 -4.83 2.29 15.46
CA LEU A 77 -4.99 3.42 16.38
C LEU A 77 -6.09 4.36 15.91
N ALA A 78 -6.14 4.68 14.61
CA ALA A 78 -7.21 5.52 14.07
C ALA A 78 -8.59 4.92 14.32
N MET A 79 -8.76 3.62 14.01
CA MET A 79 -10.05 2.93 14.09
C MET A 79 -10.53 2.69 15.53
N ILE A 80 -9.61 2.51 16.47
CA ILE A 80 -9.95 2.09 17.85
C ILE A 80 -9.97 3.27 18.82
N GLU A 81 -9.04 4.24 18.66
CA GLU A 81 -8.79 5.25 19.70
C GLU A 81 -8.87 6.70 19.23
N LEU A 82 -8.47 7.01 17.97
CA LEU A 82 -8.25 8.40 17.59
C LEU A 82 -9.44 9.05 16.87
N LEU A 83 -10.26 8.25 16.21
CA LEU A 83 -11.42 8.76 15.47
C LEU A 83 -12.72 8.53 16.25
N ASP A 84 -13.51 9.59 16.38
CA ASP A 84 -14.83 9.51 17.04
C ASP A 84 -15.86 8.70 16.23
N GLN A 85 -15.66 8.61 14.92
CA GLN A 85 -16.53 7.88 13.99
C GLN A 85 -15.70 7.14 12.96
N ARG A 86 -16.21 5.97 12.56
CA ARG A 86 -15.60 5.15 11.54
C ARG A 86 -15.53 5.88 10.20
N PRO A 87 -14.43 5.84 9.46
CA PRO A 87 -14.34 6.39 8.11
C PRO A 87 -15.18 5.57 7.12
N ASP A 88 -15.69 6.24 6.09
CA ASP A 88 -16.38 5.63 4.96
C ASP A 88 -15.40 5.05 3.93
N LEU A 89 -14.17 5.58 3.92
CA LEU A 89 -13.12 5.22 2.98
C LEU A 89 -11.74 5.37 3.65
N LEU A 90 -10.85 4.40 3.40
CA LEU A 90 -9.44 4.49 3.78
C LEU A 90 -8.56 4.56 2.54
N LEU A 91 -7.62 5.49 2.55
CA LEU A 91 -6.61 5.66 1.51
C LEU A 91 -5.21 5.50 2.10
N SER A 92 -4.36 4.71 1.46
CA SER A 92 -2.97 4.53 1.86
C SER A 92 -2.05 4.95 0.72
N GLY A 93 -1.16 5.90 0.95
CA GLY A 93 -0.20 6.38 -0.05
C GLY A 93 -0.14 7.93 -0.13
N ILE A 94 0.33 8.49 -1.25
CA ILE A 94 0.82 7.83 -2.48
C ILE A 94 2.27 7.43 -2.26
N ASN A 95 2.57 6.14 -2.37
CA ASN A 95 3.91 5.60 -2.17
C ASN A 95 4.89 5.99 -3.29
N ALA A 96 6.13 6.27 -2.92
CA ALA A 96 7.25 6.43 -3.84
C ALA A 96 7.81 5.07 -4.27
N GLY A 97 7.23 4.47 -5.27
CA GLY A 97 7.57 3.14 -5.77
C GLY A 97 6.33 2.29 -6.05
N ALA A 98 6.36 1.46 -7.08
CA ALA A 98 5.27 0.56 -7.41
C ALA A 98 5.24 -0.64 -6.44
N ASN A 99 4.03 -1.05 -6.06
CA ASN A 99 3.76 -2.23 -5.24
C ASN A 99 3.00 -3.27 -6.08
N THR A 100 3.72 -3.94 -6.98
CA THR A 100 3.20 -4.94 -7.93
C THR A 100 3.84 -6.30 -7.71
N GLY A 101 3.19 -7.34 -8.20
CA GLY A 101 3.68 -8.71 -8.04
C GLY A 101 3.86 -9.07 -6.57
N VAL A 102 4.94 -9.78 -6.24
CA VAL A 102 5.25 -10.21 -4.87
C VAL A 102 5.46 -9.04 -3.89
N ASN A 103 5.81 -7.84 -4.38
CA ASN A 103 6.04 -6.67 -3.53
C ASN A 103 4.79 -6.22 -2.74
N VAL A 104 3.61 -6.62 -3.16
CA VAL A 104 2.38 -6.46 -2.39
C VAL A 104 2.53 -6.99 -0.96
N LEU A 105 3.26 -8.10 -0.77
CA LEU A 105 3.47 -8.72 0.56
C LEU A 105 4.45 -7.94 1.45
N TYR A 106 5.36 -7.17 0.85
CA TYR A 106 6.37 -6.40 1.57
C TYR A 106 5.96 -4.93 1.79
N SER A 107 4.90 -4.48 1.10
CA SER A 107 4.47 -3.09 1.10
C SER A 107 3.74 -2.68 2.37
N GLY A 108 4.26 -1.65 3.05
CA GLY A 108 3.57 -0.97 4.14
C GLY A 108 2.34 -0.20 3.67
N THR A 109 2.39 0.40 2.48
CA THR A 109 1.24 1.10 1.86
C THR A 109 0.07 0.14 1.64
N VAL A 110 0.33 -1.03 1.04
CA VAL A 110 -0.69 -2.06 0.82
C VAL A 110 -1.20 -2.61 2.15
N ALA A 111 -0.31 -2.81 3.13
CA ALA A 111 -0.68 -3.26 4.46
C ALA A 111 -1.66 -2.31 5.16
N GLY A 112 -1.43 -0.99 5.07
CA GLY A 112 -2.37 0.01 5.60
C GLY A 112 -3.76 -0.10 4.98
N ALA A 113 -3.86 -0.30 3.67
CA ALA A 113 -5.13 -0.48 2.99
C ALA A 113 -5.81 -1.82 3.35
N ILE A 114 -5.05 -2.93 3.41
CA ILE A 114 -5.58 -4.23 3.85
C ILE A 114 -6.08 -4.15 5.29
N GLU A 115 -5.36 -3.46 6.18
CA GLU A 115 -5.80 -3.27 7.57
C GLU A 115 -7.17 -2.56 7.63
N GLY A 116 -7.37 -1.51 6.81
CA GLY A 116 -8.68 -0.86 6.70
C GLY A 116 -9.78 -1.82 6.24
N ALA A 117 -9.50 -2.66 5.26
CA ALA A 117 -10.44 -3.68 4.78
C ALA A 117 -10.75 -4.73 5.85
N ILE A 118 -9.78 -5.13 6.69
CA ILE A 118 -10.01 -6.01 7.86
C ILE A 118 -10.99 -5.37 8.84
N PHE A 119 -10.90 -4.05 9.07
CA PHE A 119 -11.90 -3.31 9.83
C PHE A 119 -13.22 -3.13 9.06
N GLY A 120 -13.35 -3.65 7.84
CA GLY A 120 -14.53 -3.59 6.99
C GLY A 120 -14.75 -2.22 6.34
N VAL A 121 -13.72 -1.38 6.23
CA VAL A 121 -13.75 -0.11 5.52
C VAL A 121 -13.28 -0.35 4.09
N PRO A 122 -14.00 0.16 3.06
CA PRO A 122 -13.48 0.21 1.70
C PRO A 122 -12.13 0.91 1.67
N SER A 123 -11.11 0.30 1.06
CA SER A 123 -9.74 0.79 1.17
C SER A 123 -9.02 0.77 -0.16
N VAL A 124 -8.15 1.75 -0.39
CA VAL A 124 -7.34 1.84 -1.61
C VAL A 124 -5.89 2.18 -1.26
N ALA A 125 -4.96 1.37 -1.75
CA ALA A 125 -3.54 1.67 -1.73
C ALA A 125 -3.13 2.32 -3.06
N PHE A 126 -2.44 3.46 -3.00
CA PHE A 126 -1.90 4.17 -4.17
C PHE A 126 -0.39 4.16 -4.18
N SER A 127 0.19 3.81 -5.32
CA SER A 127 1.64 3.73 -5.52
C SER A 127 2.02 4.36 -6.86
N LEU A 128 3.10 5.14 -6.89
CA LEU A 128 3.64 5.76 -8.09
C LEU A 128 4.96 5.08 -8.48
N GLN A 129 5.03 4.53 -9.67
CA GLN A 129 6.25 3.90 -10.19
C GLN A 129 7.42 4.91 -10.20
N LEU A 130 8.57 4.49 -9.69
CA LEU A 130 9.78 5.31 -9.65
C LEU A 130 10.21 5.79 -11.04
N SER A 131 10.59 7.06 -11.11
CA SER A 131 11.20 7.73 -12.24
C SER A 131 12.19 8.78 -11.71
N ASP A 132 12.96 9.39 -12.58
CA ASP A 132 13.95 10.41 -12.19
C ASP A 132 13.30 11.62 -11.49
N GLU A 133 12.05 11.92 -11.86
CA GLU A 133 11.21 12.93 -11.19
C GLU A 133 9.86 12.31 -10.81
N LEU A 134 9.48 12.44 -9.54
CA LEU A 134 8.20 11.98 -9.02
C LEU A 134 7.21 13.14 -8.95
N ASP A 135 6.26 13.18 -9.88
CA ASP A 135 5.18 14.17 -9.88
C ASP A 135 3.99 13.68 -9.04
N PHE A 136 4.08 13.87 -7.72
CA PHE A 136 3.00 13.49 -6.80
C PHE A 136 1.73 14.30 -7.02
N HIS A 137 1.81 15.55 -7.49
CA HIS A 137 0.62 16.35 -7.79
C HIS A 137 -0.17 15.73 -8.95
N LYS A 138 0.51 15.31 -10.01
CA LYS A 138 -0.11 14.61 -11.13
C LYS A 138 -0.63 13.22 -10.71
N ALA A 139 0.11 12.51 -9.86
CA ALA A 139 -0.33 11.24 -9.27
C ALA A 139 -1.61 11.41 -8.44
N GLY A 140 -1.71 12.47 -7.62
CA GLY A 140 -2.93 12.82 -6.88
C GLY A 140 -4.15 13.04 -7.78
N ARG A 141 -3.97 13.73 -8.91
CA ARG A 141 -5.05 13.89 -9.92
C ARG A 141 -5.50 12.56 -10.51
N ILE A 142 -4.56 11.65 -10.78
CA ILE A 142 -4.89 10.30 -11.29
C ILE A 142 -5.60 9.49 -10.21
N ALA A 143 -5.12 9.53 -8.96
CA ALA A 143 -5.76 8.88 -7.82
C ALA A 143 -7.21 9.36 -7.67
N ARG A 144 -7.47 10.67 -7.78
CA ARG A 144 -8.81 11.25 -7.74
C ARG A 144 -9.71 10.71 -8.86
N LEU A 145 -9.21 10.62 -10.09
CA LEU A 145 -9.99 10.06 -11.20
C LEU A 145 -10.39 8.61 -10.95
N VAL A 146 -9.47 7.78 -10.40
CA VAL A 146 -9.78 6.40 -10.03
C VAL A 146 -10.81 6.36 -8.90
N LEU A 147 -10.65 7.19 -7.87
CA LEU A 147 -11.59 7.27 -6.74
C LEU A 147 -12.98 7.70 -7.17
N ASP A 148 -13.11 8.68 -8.07
CA ASP A 148 -14.41 9.11 -8.59
C ASP A 148 -15.18 7.97 -9.28
N HIS A 149 -14.46 7.04 -9.95
CA HIS A 149 -15.08 5.85 -10.53
C HIS A 149 -15.45 4.83 -9.44
N TYR A 150 -14.57 4.59 -8.47
CA TYR A 150 -14.82 3.65 -7.38
C TYR A 150 -16.01 4.10 -6.50
N ILE A 151 -16.09 5.39 -6.15
CA ILE A 151 -17.19 5.96 -5.37
C ILE A 151 -18.52 5.82 -6.13
N ARG A 152 -18.53 6.09 -7.44
CA ARG A 152 -19.75 5.92 -8.28
C ARG A 152 -20.17 4.47 -8.44
N ALA A 153 -19.23 3.53 -8.41
CA ALA A 153 -19.54 2.10 -8.47
C ALA A 153 -20.16 1.56 -7.16
N GLY A 154 -20.08 2.34 -6.08
CA GLY A 154 -20.50 1.94 -4.74
C GLY A 154 -19.34 1.36 -3.94
N LEU A 155 -19.07 1.96 -2.78
CA LEU A 155 -18.01 1.51 -1.87
C LEU A 155 -18.48 0.22 -1.16
N GLU A 156 -17.94 -0.93 -1.55
CA GLU A 156 -18.24 -2.19 -0.89
C GLU A 156 -17.39 -2.38 0.37
N PRO A 157 -18.00 -2.72 1.52
CA PRO A 157 -17.27 -2.99 2.76
C PRO A 157 -16.21 -4.08 2.59
N ALA A 158 -15.13 -3.97 3.36
CA ALA A 158 -14.02 -4.94 3.38
C ALA A 158 -13.32 -5.16 2.01
N THR A 159 -13.47 -4.25 1.06
CA THR A 159 -12.71 -4.28 -0.20
C THR A 159 -11.37 -3.56 -0.06
N CYS A 160 -10.34 -4.10 -0.70
CA CYS A 160 -9.05 -3.45 -0.85
C CYS A 160 -8.65 -3.41 -2.32
N LEU A 161 -8.37 -2.22 -2.85
CA LEU A 161 -7.81 -2.05 -4.18
C LEU A 161 -6.34 -1.61 -4.08
N SER A 162 -5.45 -2.28 -4.79
CA SER A 162 -4.09 -1.81 -5.05
C SER A 162 -4.08 -1.08 -6.40
N VAL A 163 -3.73 0.20 -6.37
CA VAL A 163 -3.69 1.07 -7.55
C VAL A 163 -2.24 1.50 -7.77
N ASN A 164 -1.66 1.04 -8.86
CA ASN A 164 -0.30 1.40 -9.24
C ASN A 164 -0.33 2.32 -10.45
N ILE A 165 0.27 3.51 -10.30
CA ILE A 165 0.36 4.54 -11.31
C ILE A 165 1.70 4.38 -12.04
N PRO A 166 1.72 4.31 -13.39
CA PRO A 166 2.96 4.18 -14.14
C PRO A 166 3.81 5.46 -14.06
N ARG A 167 5.04 5.40 -14.52
CA ARG A 167 5.94 6.55 -14.65
C ARG A 167 5.26 7.71 -15.37
N LEU A 168 5.35 8.91 -14.80
CA LEU A 168 4.68 10.11 -15.30
C LEU A 168 5.60 11.06 -16.10
N ASP A 169 6.89 10.77 -16.16
CA ASP A 169 7.89 11.45 -17.00
C ASP A 169 7.60 11.30 -18.51
N LYS A 170 6.87 10.26 -18.91
CA LYS A 170 6.43 10.00 -20.28
C LYS A 170 5.05 10.56 -20.63
N GLY A 171 4.43 11.31 -19.74
CA GLY A 171 3.11 11.90 -19.94
C GLY A 171 2.02 11.33 -19.04
N TRP A 172 0.76 11.37 -19.50
CA TRP A 172 -0.38 10.77 -18.82
C TRP A 172 -0.46 9.27 -19.11
N PRO A 173 -1.01 8.48 -18.15
CA PRO A 173 -1.31 7.08 -18.41
C PRO A 173 -2.23 6.90 -19.63
N ARG A 174 -2.07 5.77 -20.32
CA ARG A 174 -2.91 5.41 -21.49
C ARG A 174 -4.36 5.07 -21.11
N GLY A 175 -4.60 4.78 -19.82
CA GLY A 175 -5.89 4.38 -19.28
C GLY A 175 -5.71 3.53 -18.03
N VAL A 176 -6.76 2.80 -17.66
CA VAL A 176 -6.79 1.89 -16.50
C VAL A 176 -6.93 0.46 -16.99
N ARG A 177 -6.17 -0.48 -16.38
CA ARG A 177 -6.34 -1.93 -16.55
C ARG A 177 -6.63 -2.57 -15.19
N CYS A 178 -7.72 -3.32 -15.09
CA CYS A 178 -7.97 -4.22 -13.99
C CYS A 178 -7.25 -5.54 -14.26
N CYS A 179 -6.36 -5.96 -13.39
CA CYS A 179 -5.47 -7.09 -13.62
C CYS A 179 -5.12 -7.81 -12.32
N PRO A 180 -4.77 -9.10 -12.39
CA PRO A 180 -4.25 -9.83 -11.25
C PRO A 180 -2.82 -9.39 -10.92
N GLN A 181 -2.40 -9.72 -9.70
CA GLN A 181 -1.02 -9.64 -9.24
C GLN A 181 -0.13 -10.57 -10.07
N ALA A 182 1.02 -10.10 -10.50
CA ALA A 182 1.99 -10.92 -11.24
C ALA A 182 2.58 -12.00 -10.33
N PRO A 183 2.62 -13.27 -10.76
CA PRO A 183 3.24 -14.36 -10.01
C PRO A 183 4.77 -14.37 -10.23
N LEU A 184 5.41 -13.21 -10.17
CA LEU A 184 6.84 -13.03 -10.42
C LEU A 184 7.59 -12.70 -9.15
N ASN A 185 8.77 -13.31 -9.02
CA ASN A 185 9.78 -12.89 -8.08
C ASN A 185 10.73 -11.90 -8.76
N TRP A 186 11.29 -10.98 -7.99
CA TRP A 186 12.41 -10.18 -8.42
C TRP A 186 13.64 -11.07 -8.63
N ASP A 187 14.53 -10.65 -9.53
CA ASP A 187 15.87 -11.21 -9.66
C ASP A 187 16.74 -10.62 -8.55
N GLU A 188 16.63 -11.23 -7.37
CA GLU A 188 17.23 -10.73 -6.13
C GLU A 188 18.63 -11.32 -5.95
N HIS A 189 19.56 -10.48 -5.51
CA HIS A 189 20.90 -10.89 -5.12
C HIS A 189 21.42 -10.02 -3.98
N PHE A 190 22.41 -10.55 -3.25
CA PHE A 190 23.08 -9.78 -2.21
C PHE A 190 24.41 -9.24 -2.70
N LYS A 191 24.60 -7.93 -2.58
CA LYS A 191 25.92 -7.29 -2.67
C LYS A 191 26.59 -7.38 -1.32
N LYS A 192 27.79 -7.96 -1.30
CA LYS A 192 28.61 -8.07 -0.09
C LYS A 192 29.53 -6.86 0.02
N ASP A 193 29.62 -6.31 1.25
CA ASP A 193 30.53 -5.24 1.64
C ASP A 193 31.18 -5.58 2.98
N VAL A 194 32.09 -4.74 3.47
CA VAL A 194 32.77 -4.90 4.75
C VAL A 194 32.51 -3.67 5.60
N GLY A 195 31.94 -3.87 6.78
CA GLY A 195 31.70 -2.83 7.78
C GLY A 195 32.98 -2.26 8.38
N GLU A 196 32.86 -1.14 9.07
CA GLU A 196 33.99 -0.47 9.76
C GLU A 196 34.68 -1.39 10.79
N ASP A 197 33.92 -2.28 11.42
CA ASP A 197 34.42 -3.27 12.40
C ASP A 197 34.98 -4.56 11.74
N GLY A 198 35.03 -4.64 10.41
CA GLY A 198 35.48 -5.80 9.65
C GLY A 198 34.40 -6.89 9.44
N ASP A 199 33.20 -6.68 9.92
CA ASP A 199 32.05 -7.58 9.71
C ASP A 199 31.56 -7.55 8.27
N ALA A 200 31.07 -8.70 7.78
CA ALA A 200 30.45 -8.77 6.46
C ALA A 200 29.09 -8.10 6.47
N ILE A 201 28.88 -7.12 5.59
CA ILE A 201 27.61 -6.45 5.36
C ILE A 201 27.03 -6.92 4.03
N TYR A 202 25.72 -7.18 4.00
CA TYR A 202 25.00 -7.60 2.80
C TYR A 202 23.86 -6.63 2.51
N TRP A 203 23.84 -6.11 1.29
CA TRP A 203 22.77 -5.29 0.77
C TRP A 203 21.92 -6.12 -0.17
N LEU A 204 20.61 -6.23 0.12
CA LEU A 204 19.67 -6.82 -0.84
C LEU A 204 19.52 -5.86 -2.02
N ASP A 205 19.75 -6.36 -3.21
CA ASP A 205 19.54 -5.67 -4.48
C ASP A 205 18.76 -6.58 -5.41
N GLY A 206 18.00 -5.99 -6.33
CA GLY A 206 17.21 -6.75 -7.25
C GLY A 206 16.44 -5.86 -8.21
N ARG A 207 15.99 -6.45 -9.29
CA ARG A 207 15.15 -5.79 -10.28
C ARG A 207 14.12 -6.75 -10.82
N LEU A 208 13.02 -6.21 -11.32
CA LEU A 208 12.08 -6.99 -12.12
C LEU A 208 12.82 -7.47 -13.39
N PRO A 209 12.77 -8.76 -13.70
CA PRO A 209 13.40 -9.29 -14.91
C PRO A 209 12.80 -8.63 -16.17
N ASP A 210 13.66 -8.01 -16.99
CA ASP A 210 13.20 -7.31 -18.20
C ASP A 210 12.56 -8.25 -19.24
N HIS A 211 12.88 -9.55 -19.14
CA HIS A 211 12.56 -10.55 -20.16
C HIS A 211 11.38 -11.45 -19.81
N VAL A 212 10.84 -11.32 -18.61
CA VAL A 212 9.71 -12.17 -18.21
C VAL A 212 8.41 -11.51 -18.64
N SER A 213 7.74 -12.12 -19.59
CA SER A 213 6.39 -11.75 -19.99
C SER A 213 5.40 -12.31 -18.96
N CYS A 214 4.63 -11.43 -18.34
CA CYS A 214 3.49 -11.80 -17.51
C CYS A 214 2.25 -11.09 -18.07
N PRO A 215 1.70 -11.63 -19.17
CA PRO A 215 0.57 -11.00 -19.83
C PRO A 215 -0.61 -10.82 -18.87
N ASP A 216 -1.32 -9.73 -19.07
CA ASP A 216 -2.54 -9.38 -18.32
C ASP A 216 -2.34 -9.17 -16.81
N THR A 217 -1.12 -8.86 -16.34
CA THR A 217 -0.82 -8.60 -14.92
C THR A 217 -0.56 -7.13 -14.61
N ASP A 218 -0.48 -6.80 -13.31
CA ASP A 218 -0.16 -5.47 -12.79
C ASP A 218 1.21 -4.96 -13.26
N VAL A 219 2.22 -5.83 -13.32
CA VAL A 219 3.56 -5.51 -13.82
C VAL A 219 3.52 -5.12 -15.30
N GLU A 220 2.80 -5.88 -16.13
CA GLU A 220 2.72 -5.60 -17.55
C GLU A 220 1.86 -4.36 -17.83
N ALA A 221 0.78 -4.16 -17.08
CA ALA A 221 -0.03 -2.96 -17.18
C ALA A 221 0.80 -1.68 -16.97
N LEU A 222 1.67 -1.66 -15.94
CA LEU A 222 2.59 -0.54 -15.70
C LEU A 222 3.62 -0.38 -16.82
N ARG A 223 4.21 -1.49 -17.29
CA ARG A 223 5.18 -1.48 -18.40
C ARG A 223 4.58 -0.86 -19.65
N ASP A 224 3.31 -1.15 -19.92
CA ASP A 224 2.55 -0.61 -21.05
C ASP A 224 2.04 0.82 -20.84
N GLY A 225 2.28 1.42 -19.66
CA GLY A 225 1.87 2.79 -19.33
C GLY A 225 0.40 2.93 -18.92
N TYR A 226 -0.21 1.87 -18.41
CA TYR A 226 -1.56 1.91 -17.83
C TYR A 226 -1.50 2.01 -16.31
N VAL A 227 -2.50 2.63 -15.70
CA VAL A 227 -2.76 2.47 -14.27
C VAL A 227 -3.24 1.05 -14.03
N ALA A 228 -2.54 0.29 -13.19
CA ALA A 228 -2.92 -1.05 -12.80
C ALA A 228 -3.83 -1.00 -11.57
N VAL A 229 -4.98 -1.66 -11.63
CA VAL A 229 -5.92 -1.80 -10.50
C VAL A 229 -6.08 -3.28 -10.19
N THR A 230 -5.66 -3.69 -9.01
CA THR A 230 -5.70 -5.08 -8.55
C THR A 230 -6.54 -5.17 -7.28
N PRO A 231 -7.68 -5.89 -7.29
CA PRO A 231 -8.41 -6.17 -6.07
C PRO A 231 -7.64 -7.16 -5.20
N LEU A 232 -7.47 -6.85 -3.92
CA LEU A 232 -6.74 -7.65 -2.94
C LEU A 232 -7.65 -8.16 -1.83
N ARG A 233 -7.23 -9.25 -1.19
CA ARG A 233 -7.90 -9.83 -0.01
C ARG A 233 -6.88 -10.11 1.08
N ALA A 234 -7.33 -9.99 2.33
CA ALA A 234 -6.52 -10.38 3.49
C ALA A 234 -6.43 -11.91 3.66
N ASP A 235 -7.38 -12.66 3.09
CA ASP A 235 -7.40 -14.13 3.14
C ASP A 235 -6.41 -14.72 2.13
N LEU A 236 -5.31 -15.29 2.65
CA LEU A 236 -4.25 -15.96 1.89
C LEU A 236 -4.49 -17.47 1.72
N THR A 237 -5.66 -17.98 2.10
CA THR A 237 -5.99 -19.40 1.98
C THR A 237 -6.07 -19.83 0.51
N ASP A 238 -5.31 -20.84 0.10
CA ASP A 238 -5.54 -21.51 -1.18
C ASP A 238 -6.74 -22.45 -1.05
N HIS A 239 -7.93 -21.91 -1.32
CA HIS A 239 -9.19 -22.64 -1.20
C HIS A 239 -9.27 -23.89 -2.10
N ARG A 240 -8.56 -23.92 -3.24
CA ARG A 240 -8.53 -25.11 -4.11
C ARG A 240 -7.69 -26.21 -3.49
N ARG A 241 -6.57 -25.87 -2.86
CA ARG A 241 -5.73 -26.84 -2.16
C ARG A 241 -6.32 -27.29 -0.83
N LEU A 242 -7.10 -26.44 -0.18
CA LEU A 242 -7.76 -26.78 1.08
C LEU A 242 -8.62 -28.04 0.94
N GLU A 243 -9.39 -28.17 -0.14
CA GLU A 243 -10.20 -29.37 -0.43
C GLU A 243 -9.33 -30.62 -0.55
N GLN A 244 -8.18 -30.52 -1.21
CA GLN A 244 -7.24 -31.65 -1.37
C GLN A 244 -6.58 -32.02 -0.03
N VAL A 245 -6.11 -31.02 0.72
CA VAL A 245 -5.45 -31.22 2.04
C VAL A 245 -6.43 -31.85 3.05
N THR A 246 -7.70 -31.48 2.99
CA THR A 246 -8.74 -32.06 3.86
C THR A 246 -8.95 -33.56 3.63
N GLN A 247 -8.66 -34.05 2.43
CA GLN A 247 -8.80 -35.48 2.08
C GLN A 247 -7.58 -36.33 2.48
N TRP A 248 -6.50 -35.71 2.98
CA TRP A 248 -5.36 -36.49 3.44
C TRP A 248 -5.70 -37.29 4.71
N ALA A 249 -5.02 -38.44 4.88
CA ALA A 249 -5.22 -39.30 6.05
C ALA A 249 -4.58 -38.68 7.31
N TRP A 250 -5.20 -37.63 7.82
CA TRP A 250 -4.75 -36.96 9.05
C TRP A 250 -4.97 -37.85 10.27
N PRO A 251 -4.07 -37.84 11.27
CA PRO A 251 -4.29 -38.56 12.52
C PRO A 251 -5.54 -38.02 13.21
N GLN A 252 -6.38 -38.95 13.71
CA GLN A 252 -7.60 -38.59 14.43
C GLN A 252 -7.35 -38.12 15.86
N SER A 253 -6.15 -38.39 16.40
CA SER A 253 -5.69 -37.92 17.72
C SER A 253 -4.16 -37.84 17.75
N PHE A 254 -3.63 -36.96 18.59
CA PHE A 254 -2.22 -36.84 18.94
C PHE A 254 -2.02 -37.34 20.38
N ALA A 255 -2.50 -38.57 20.68
CA ALA A 255 -2.38 -39.19 22.00
C ALA A 255 -0.94 -39.65 22.27
#